data_0c6eb4d95c44f9d16c0f52da0e490c0b
#
_entry.id   0c6eb4d95c44f9d16c0f52da0e490c0b
#
_cell.length_a   1.000
_cell.length_b   1.000
_cell.length_c   1.000
_cell.angle_alpha   90.00
_cell.angle_beta   90.00
_cell.angle_gamma   90.00
#
_symmetry.space_group_name_H-M   'P 1'
#
loop_
_entity.id
_entity.type
_entity.pdbx_description
1 polymer ?
#
loop_
_entity_poly.entity_id
_entity_poly.type
_entity_poly.pdbx_seq_one_letter_code
_entity_poly.pdbx_strand_id
1 'polypeptide(L)'
;MGLTRREALSSLAAVGGEKAVKDALAVLGLGPSSHRRPQPLKLQKDLGQGTRVLVLGAGIAGLVTALELKRAGFDVQVLEARDRVGGRTWTLRNGDRVDYKDGRSQTVAFDQGVYFNAGPGRIPSQHRTLLDYCSELGVPLEVLVNSSHGAQVRPDLNRPAFSAGQAINDARGHVSGLLAKAVQRDALDDLLSAEERSR
;
A
#
# COMPACT_ATOMS: atom_id res chain seq x y z
N MET A 1 10.18 -35.33 -0.98
CA MET A 1 10.59 -34.23 -1.91
C MET A 1 9.35 -33.42 -2.22
N GLY A 2 9.31 -32.17 -1.80
CA GLY A 2 8.16 -31.27 -2.09
C GLY A 2 8.31 -30.70 -3.50
N LEU A 3 7.19 -30.61 -4.24
CA LEU A 3 7.11 -29.92 -5.53
C LEU A 3 7.49 -28.44 -5.35
N THR A 4 8.37 -27.94 -6.21
CA THR A 4 8.63 -26.48 -6.28
C THR A 4 7.41 -25.77 -6.87
N ARG A 5 7.24 -24.47 -6.60
CA ARG A 5 6.17 -23.64 -7.19
C ARG A 5 6.12 -23.74 -8.71
N ARG A 6 7.28 -23.81 -9.37
CA ARG A 6 7.38 -23.92 -10.83
C ARG A 6 6.86 -25.27 -11.31
N GLU A 7 7.22 -26.35 -10.64
CA GLU A 7 6.76 -27.70 -10.98
C GLU A 7 5.25 -27.84 -10.76
N ALA A 8 4.71 -27.28 -9.68
CA ALA A 8 3.27 -27.26 -9.44
C ALA A 8 2.50 -26.49 -10.52
N LEU A 9 2.97 -25.30 -10.91
CA LEU A 9 2.35 -24.52 -11.99
C LEU A 9 2.49 -25.21 -13.36
N SER A 10 3.62 -25.86 -13.63
CA SER A 10 3.82 -26.65 -14.88
C SER A 10 2.89 -27.87 -14.92
N SER A 11 2.69 -28.54 -13.80
CA SER A 11 1.74 -29.67 -13.70
C SER A 11 0.30 -29.21 -13.89
N LEU A 12 -0.08 -28.08 -13.30
CA LEU A 12 -1.40 -27.47 -13.52
C LEU A 12 -1.61 -27.06 -14.98
N ALA A 13 -0.60 -26.52 -15.64
CA ALA A 13 -0.65 -26.15 -17.05
C ALA A 13 -0.81 -27.37 -17.95
N ALA A 14 -0.15 -28.48 -17.63
CA ALA A 14 -0.22 -29.72 -18.39
C ALA A 14 -1.60 -30.38 -18.32
N VAL A 15 -2.30 -30.30 -17.18
CA VAL A 15 -3.61 -30.92 -16.94
C VAL A 15 -4.77 -30.03 -17.34
N GLY A 16 -4.72 -28.74 -16.99
CA GLY A 16 -5.85 -27.81 -17.11
C GLY A 16 -5.59 -26.61 -18.03
N GLY A 17 -4.45 -26.58 -18.71
CA GLY A 17 -4.06 -25.50 -19.62
C GLY A 17 -3.87 -24.15 -18.95
N GLU A 18 -3.80 -23.11 -19.78
CA GLU A 18 -3.55 -21.73 -19.33
C GLU A 18 -4.62 -21.21 -18.35
N LYS A 19 -5.87 -21.65 -18.52
CA LYS A 19 -6.97 -21.23 -17.64
C LYS A 19 -6.77 -21.73 -16.22
N ALA A 20 -6.40 -22.99 -16.01
CA ALA A 20 -6.16 -23.56 -14.70
C ALA A 20 -5.00 -22.87 -13.98
N VAL A 21 -3.96 -22.48 -14.71
CA VAL A 21 -2.85 -21.70 -14.15
C VAL A 21 -3.31 -20.30 -13.73
N LYS A 22 -4.11 -19.62 -14.56
CA LYS A 22 -4.65 -18.29 -14.24
C LYS A 22 -5.56 -18.34 -13.02
N ASP A 23 -6.44 -19.34 -12.94
CA ASP A 23 -7.37 -19.51 -11.82
C ASP A 23 -6.58 -19.79 -10.51
N ALA A 24 -5.59 -20.67 -10.57
CA ALA A 24 -4.73 -20.96 -9.42
C ALA A 24 -3.92 -19.74 -8.97
N LEU A 25 -3.37 -18.97 -9.91
CA LEU A 25 -2.66 -17.71 -9.59
C LEU A 25 -3.61 -16.67 -8.98
N ALA A 26 -4.85 -16.59 -9.42
CA ALA A 26 -5.86 -15.68 -8.87
C ALA A 26 -6.21 -16.06 -7.42
N VAL A 27 -6.47 -17.35 -7.16
CA VAL A 27 -6.75 -17.87 -5.81
C VAL A 27 -5.58 -17.63 -4.84
N LEU A 28 -4.35 -17.77 -5.33
CA LEU A 28 -3.14 -17.50 -4.54
C LEU A 28 -2.80 -16.02 -4.40
N GLY A 29 -3.59 -15.12 -4.98
CA GLY A 29 -3.29 -13.69 -5.03
C GLY A 29 -2.03 -13.33 -5.82
N LEU A 30 -1.58 -14.24 -6.69
CA LEU A 30 -0.38 -14.11 -7.53
C LEU A 30 -0.72 -13.79 -8.99
N GLY A 31 -2.00 -13.73 -9.34
CA GLY A 31 -2.46 -13.32 -10.65
C GLY A 31 -2.06 -11.87 -10.97
N PRO A 32 -1.98 -11.51 -12.26
CA PRO A 32 -1.80 -10.12 -12.64
C PRO A 32 -2.90 -9.31 -11.96
N SER A 33 -2.50 -8.32 -11.16
CA SER A 33 -3.46 -7.45 -10.49
C SER A 33 -4.39 -6.87 -11.56
N SER A 34 -5.69 -7.16 -11.47
CA SER A 34 -6.73 -6.64 -12.36
C SER A 34 -6.96 -5.14 -12.18
N HIS A 35 -6.05 -4.46 -11.48
CA HIS A 35 -6.08 -3.02 -11.36
C HIS A 35 -5.83 -2.42 -12.74
N ARG A 36 -6.93 -2.21 -13.47
CA ARG A 36 -6.91 -1.39 -14.66
C ARG A 36 -6.16 -0.11 -14.30
N ARG A 37 -5.11 0.18 -15.08
CA ARG A 37 -4.45 1.49 -14.97
C ARG A 37 -5.54 2.54 -15.14
N PRO A 38 -5.77 3.43 -14.16
CA PRO A 38 -6.74 4.48 -14.32
C PRO A 38 -6.40 5.26 -15.59
N GLN A 39 -7.41 5.55 -16.39
CA GLN A 39 -7.20 6.42 -17.54
C GLN A 39 -6.82 7.81 -17.01
N PRO A 40 -5.78 8.44 -17.57
CA PRO A 40 -5.47 9.83 -17.24
C PRO A 40 -6.71 10.70 -17.45
N LEU A 41 -7.00 11.57 -16.50
CA LEU A 41 -8.07 12.54 -16.68
C LEU A 41 -7.68 13.50 -17.80
N LYS A 42 -8.44 13.51 -18.87
CA LYS A 42 -8.24 14.41 -20.03
C LYS A 42 -9.45 15.32 -20.14
N LEU A 43 -9.41 16.45 -19.46
CA LEU A 43 -10.36 17.52 -19.69
C LEU A 43 -10.00 18.27 -20.97
N GLN A 44 -11.03 18.72 -21.71
CA GLN A 44 -10.80 19.57 -22.88
C GLN A 44 -10.17 20.89 -22.43
N LYS A 45 -9.21 21.39 -23.19
CA LYS A 45 -8.66 22.72 -22.99
C LYS A 45 -9.79 23.74 -23.18
N ASP A 46 -9.76 24.78 -22.38
CA ASP A 46 -10.74 25.89 -22.43
C ASP A 46 -12.19 25.52 -22.05
N LEU A 47 -12.41 24.29 -21.52
CA LEU A 47 -13.73 23.87 -21.03
C LEU A 47 -14.28 24.82 -19.95
N GLY A 48 -13.39 25.37 -19.12
CA GLY A 48 -13.73 26.21 -17.99
C GLY A 48 -13.67 27.72 -18.27
N GLN A 49 -13.51 28.15 -19.51
CA GLN A 49 -13.31 29.56 -19.85
C GLN A 49 -14.43 30.44 -19.27
N GLY A 50 -14.07 31.46 -18.47
CA GLY A 50 -15.00 32.32 -17.78
C GLY A 50 -15.72 31.74 -16.55
N THR A 51 -15.42 30.52 -16.17
CA THR A 51 -16.03 29.85 -15.01
C THR A 51 -15.09 29.85 -13.83
N ARG A 52 -15.55 30.41 -12.70
CA ARG A 52 -14.82 30.32 -11.43
C ARG A 52 -15.25 29.10 -10.62
N VAL A 53 -14.26 28.37 -10.07
CA VAL A 53 -14.47 27.19 -9.24
C VAL A 53 -13.76 27.38 -7.89
N LEU A 54 -14.48 27.09 -6.81
CA LEU A 54 -13.95 27.08 -5.47
C LEU A 54 -13.73 25.64 -5.03
N VAL A 55 -12.49 25.29 -4.70
CA VAL A 55 -12.09 23.98 -4.17
C VAL A 55 -11.92 24.09 -2.65
N LEU A 56 -12.69 23.31 -1.90
CA LEU A 56 -12.62 23.31 -0.44
C LEU A 56 -11.68 22.20 0.05
N GLY A 57 -10.55 22.62 0.63
CA GLY A 57 -9.51 21.76 1.17
C GLY A 57 -8.30 21.60 0.26
N ALA A 58 -7.11 21.86 0.80
CA ALA A 58 -5.82 21.73 0.12
C ALA A 58 -5.11 20.41 0.47
N GLY A 59 -5.84 19.31 0.65
CA GLY A 59 -5.30 17.96 0.63
C GLY A 59 -4.95 17.51 -0.79
N ILE A 60 -4.31 16.34 -0.95
CA ILE A 60 -3.89 15.85 -2.29
C ILE A 60 -5.06 15.84 -3.28
N ALA A 61 -6.24 15.36 -2.89
CA ALA A 61 -7.41 15.34 -3.78
C ALA A 61 -7.81 16.74 -4.25
N GLY A 62 -7.89 17.72 -3.32
CA GLY A 62 -8.23 19.10 -3.67
C GLY A 62 -7.18 19.76 -4.55
N LEU A 63 -5.89 19.54 -4.26
CA LEU A 63 -4.80 20.09 -5.06
C LEU A 63 -4.77 19.50 -6.48
N VAL A 64 -4.98 18.18 -6.63
CA VAL A 64 -5.08 17.55 -7.95
C VAL A 64 -6.31 18.04 -8.70
N THR A 65 -7.46 18.15 -8.04
CA THR A 65 -8.67 18.74 -8.64
C THR A 65 -8.40 20.15 -9.14
N ALA A 66 -7.80 20.99 -8.31
CA ALA A 66 -7.45 22.36 -8.69
C ALA A 66 -6.48 22.41 -9.88
N LEU A 67 -5.48 21.52 -9.90
CA LEU A 67 -4.52 21.41 -11.01
C LEU A 67 -5.21 21.07 -12.32
N GLU A 68 -6.05 20.04 -12.33
CA GLU A 68 -6.73 19.57 -13.54
C GLU A 68 -7.77 20.58 -14.06
N LEU A 69 -8.52 21.21 -13.16
CA LEU A 69 -9.46 22.27 -13.54
C LEU A 69 -8.72 23.48 -14.10
N LYS A 70 -7.60 23.87 -13.50
CA LYS A 70 -6.77 24.98 -14.03
C LYS A 70 -6.22 24.67 -15.42
N ARG A 71 -5.80 23.43 -15.68
CA ARG A 71 -5.37 22.95 -17.00
C ARG A 71 -6.48 23.02 -18.03
N ALA A 72 -7.72 22.82 -17.59
CA ALA A 72 -8.93 22.94 -18.43
C ALA A 72 -9.46 24.37 -18.57
N GLY A 73 -8.74 25.38 -18.08
CA GLY A 73 -9.09 26.79 -18.29
C GLY A 73 -10.03 27.41 -17.26
N PHE A 74 -10.31 26.72 -16.14
CA PHE A 74 -11.10 27.29 -15.05
C PHE A 74 -10.29 28.29 -14.22
N ASP A 75 -10.98 29.35 -13.72
CA ASP A 75 -10.45 30.22 -12.66
C ASP A 75 -10.64 29.51 -11.31
N VAL A 76 -9.56 28.96 -10.77
CA VAL A 76 -9.63 28.07 -9.58
C VAL A 76 -9.09 28.77 -8.36
N GLN A 77 -9.90 28.78 -7.29
CA GLN A 77 -9.50 29.20 -5.97
C GLN A 77 -9.58 28.01 -5.00
N VAL A 78 -8.53 27.79 -4.20
CA VAL A 78 -8.50 26.76 -3.15
C VAL A 78 -8.61 27.42 -1.80
N LEU A 79 -9.52 26.94 -0.96
CA LEU A 79 -9.65 27.34 0.44
C LEU A 79 -9.27 26.19 1.34
N GLU A 80 -8.36 26.43 2.27
CA GLU A 80 -7.92 25.46 3.27
C GLU A 80 -8.22 26.01 4.69
N ALA A 81 -8.75 25.16 5.55
CA ALA A 81 -9.13 25.54 6.90
C ALA A 81 -7.93 25.61 7.87
N ARG A 82 -6.82 24.97 7.53
CA ARG A 82 -5.58 24.99 8.31
C ARG A 82 -4.60 25.98 7.71
N ASP A 83 -3.57 26.29 8.47
CA ASP A 83 -2.44 27.13 8.07
C ASP A 83 -1.43 26.41 7.16
N ARG A 84 -1.73 25.17 6.75
CA ARG A 84 -0.89 24.32 5.90
C ARG A 84 -1.67 23.54 4.85
N VAL A 85 -1.04 23.25 3.75
CA VAL A 85 -1.51 22.35 2.69
C VAL A 85 -1.18 20.89 3.03
N GLY A 86 -1.65 19.95 2.19
CA GLY A 86 -1.32 18.52 2.26
C GLY A 86 -2.34 17.67 3.02
N GLY A 87 -3.13 18.25 3.92
CA GLY A 87 -4.13 17.53 4.70
C GLY A 87 -3.51 16.41 5.56
N ARG A 88 -3.82 15.15 5.26
CA ARG A 88 -3.26 13.96 5.91
C ARG A 88 -1.81 13.65 5.50
N THR A 89 -1.35 14.19 4.40
CA THR A 89 0.06 14.14 3.99
C THR A 89 0.79 15.26 4.70
N TRP A 90 1.60 14.90 5.70
CA TRP A 90 2.27 15.87 6.55
C TRP A 90 3.70 15.41 6.84
N THR A 91 4.65 16.25 6.48
CA THR A 91 6.07 16.07 6.79
C THR A 91 6.45 17.06 7.89
N LEU A 92 6.92 16.54 9.00
CA LEU A 92 7.41 17.31 10.15
C LEU A 92 8.90 17.59 10.01
N ARG A 93 9.27 18.83 10.25
CA ARG A 93 10.65 19.30 10.23
C ARG A 93 10.98 20.03 11.53
N ASN A 94 12.23 20.36 11.73
CA ASN A 94 12.63 21.16 12.88
C ASN A 94 11.84 22.47 12.94
N GLY A 95 11.33 22.80 14.12
CA GLY A 95 10.54 24.00 14.38
C GLY A 95 9.03 23.85 14.14
N ASP A 96 8.57 22.77 13.50
CA ASP A 96 7.14 22.52 13.30
C ASP A 96 6.44 22.28 14.64
N ARG A 97 5.22 22.80 14.76
CA ARG A 97 4.39 22.62 15.94
C ARG A 97 3.37 21.51 15.72
N VAL A 98 3.26 20.63 16.69
CA VAL A 98 2.26 19.56 16.75
C VAL A 98 1.33 19.81 17.92
N ASP A 99 0.04 20.04 17.64
CA ASP A 99 -1.00 20.19 18.65
C ASP A 99 -1.76 18.89 18.84
N TYR A 100 -1.90 18.44 20.08
CA TYR A 100 -2.60 17.24 20.47
C TYR A 100 -4.05 17.55 20.82
N LYS A 101 -4.92 16.54 20.70
CA LYS A 101 -6.35 16.67 21.01
C LYS A 101 -6.63 17.00 22.48
N ASP A 102 -5.71 16.68 23.37
CA ASP A 102 -5.79 16.95 24.80
C ASP A 102 -5.31 18.38 25.19
N GLY A 103 -5.05 19.22 24.20
CA GLY A 103 -4.62 20.61 24.39
C GLY A 103 -3.12 20.79 24.59
N ARG A 104 -2.34 19.71 24.68
CA ARG A 104 -0.86 19.81 24.71
C ARG A 104 -0.32 20.17 23.34
N SER A 105 0.86 20.76 23.32
CA SER A 105 1.60 21.01 22.08
C SER A 105 3.06 20.65 22.25
N GLN A 106 3.70 20.31 21.14
CA GLN A 106 5.12 19.99 21.07
C GLN A 106 5.73 20.70 19.86
N THR A 107 6.90 21.28 20.04
CA THR A 107 7.73 21.75 18.92
C THR A 107 8.72 20.65 18.53
N VAL A 108 8.80 20.36 17.26
CA VAL A 108 9.72 19.37 16.69
C VAL A 108 11.15 19.90 16.78
N ALA A 109 12.05 19.11 17.38
CA ALA A 109 13.46 19.45 17.58
C ALA A 109 14.35 18.40 16.87
N PHE A 110 14.28 18.35 15.55
CA PHE A 110 15.13 17.48 14.73
C PHE A 110 16.42 18.21 14.35
N ASP A 111 17.47 17.44 14.10
CA ASP A 111 18.68 17.96 13.49
C ASP A 111 18.41 18.47 12.07
N GLN A 112 19.31 19.33 11.59
CA GLN A 112 19.17 19.89 10.25
C GLN A 112 19.14 18.79 9.17
N GLY A 113 18.16 18.86 8.27
CA GLY A 113 17.95 17.88 7.20
C GLY A 113 17.15 16.65 7.58
N VAL A 114 16.93 16.39 8.87
CA VAL A 114 16.07 15.30 9.35
C VAL A 114 14.60 15.70 9.27
N TYR A 115 13.76 14.74 8.88
CA TYR A 115 12.31 14.95 8.81
C TYR A 115 11.56 13.64 9.15
N PHE A 116 10.30 13.78 9.48
CA PHE A 116 9.40 12.65 9.73
C PHE A 116 8.08 12.84 8.98
N ASN A 117 7.69 11.84 8.22
CA ASN A 117 6.38 11.81 7.57
C ASN A 117 5.33 11.28 8.55
N ALA A 118 4.58 12.18 9.16
CA ALA A 118 3.51 11.86 10.10
C ALA A 118 2.25 11.30 9.40
N GLY A 119 2.22 11.36 8.08
CA GLY A 119 1.18 10.81 7.22
C GLY A 119 1.66 9.60 6.43
N PRO A 120 1.20 9.44 5.17
CA PRO A 120 1.63 8.37 4.29
C PRO A 120 3.14 8.47 4.01
N GLY A 121 3.88 7.45 4.40
CA GLY A 121 5.33 7.38 4.18
C GLY A 121 5.75 6.62 2.91
N ARG A 122 4.80 6.01 2.20
CA ARG A 122 5.08 5.12 1.06
C ARG A 122 4.02 5.23 -0.01
N ILE A 123 4.45 5.04 -1.26
CA ILE A 123 3.56 4.93 -2.42
C ILE A 123 3.66 3.49 -2.93
N PRO A 124 2.60 2.67 -2.81
CA PRO A 124 2.56 1.34 -3.39
C PRO A 124 2.71 1.40 -4.91
N SER A 125 3.42 0.43 -5.50
CA SER A 125 3.69 0.38 -6.94
C SER A 125 2.44 0.32 -7.83
N GLN A 126 1.31 -0.13 -7.27
CA GLN A 126 0.03 -0.15 -7.95
C GLN A 126 -0.69 1.22 -7.98
N HIS A 127 -0.26 2.20 -7.20
CA HIS A 127 -0.83 3.56 -7.20
C HIS A 127 -0.34 4.37 -8.40
N ARG A 128 -0.59 3.85 -9.61
CA ARG A 128 -0.05 4.38 -10.86
C ARG A 128 -0.37 5.85 -11.10
N THR A 129 -1.61 6.27 -10.85
CA THR A 129 -1.99 7.68 -11.01
C THR A 129 -1.13 8.62 -10.15
N LEU A 130 -0.87 8.24 -8.89
CA LEU A 130 -0.02 9.06 -8.02
C LEU A 130 1.42 9.09 -8.51
N LEU A 131 1.95 7.94 -8.94
CA LEU A 131 3.29 7.83 -9.51
C LEU A 131 3.43 8.65 -10.81
N ASP A 132 2.39 8.66 -11.66
CA ASP A 132 2.35 9.46 -12.87
C ASP A 132 2.41 10.96 -12.54
N TYR A 133 1.65 11.44 -11.53
CA TYR A 133 1.77 12.82 -11.05
C TYR A 133 3.14 13.13 -10.42
N CYS A 134 3.71 12.22 -9.66
CA CYS A 134 5.06 12.41 -9.13
C CYS A 134 6.07 12.59 -10.27
N SER A 135 6.00 11.75 -11.29
CA SER A 135 6.87 11.86 -12.48
C SER A 135 6.65 13.17 -13.24
N GLU A 136 5.39 13.54 -13.49
CA GLU A 136 5.03 14.75 -14.21
C GLU A 136 5.46 16.03 -13.49
N LEU A 137 5.35 16.04 -12.16
CA LEU A 137 5.71 17.20 -11.33
C LEU A 137 7.18 17.18 -10.89
N GLY A 138 7.98 16.23 -11.37
CA GLY A 138 9.41 16.13 -11.06
C GLY A 138 9.70 15.79 -9.60
N VAL A 139 8.77 15.11 -8.91
CA VAL A 139 8.98 14.67 -7.51
C VAL A 139 9.94 13.48 -7.50
N PRO A 140 11.13 13.60 -6.87
CA PRO A 140 12.07 12.50 -6.78
C PRO A 140 11.51 11.38 -5.90
N LEU A 141 11.62 10.15 -6.37
CA LEU A 141 11.18 8.95 -5.66
C LEU A 141 12.32 7.97 -5.51
N GLU A 142 12.37 7.31 -4.36
CA GLU A 142 13.33 6.26 -4.07
C GLU A 142 12.62 4.94 -3.80
N VAL A 143 13.31 3.83 -4.07
CA VAL A 143 12.78 2.50 -3.76
C VAL A 143 12.91 2.26 -2.27
N LEU A 144 11.76 2.09 -1.60
CA LEU A 144 11.73 1.70 -0.20
C LEU A 144 11.62 0.18 -0.07
N VAL A 145 12.66 -0.45 0.48
CA VAL A 145 12.63 -1.85 0.89
C VAL A 145 11.99 -1.94 2.27
N ASN A 146 10.72 -2.30 2.31
CA ASN A 146 9.94 -2.38 3.56
C ASN A 146 10.21 -3.68 4.35
N SER A 147 10.53 -4.75 3.64
CA SER A 147 10.86 -6.05 4.25
C SER A 147 11.88 -6.78 3.38
N SER A 148 12.80 -7.46 4.04
CA SER A 148 13.77 -8.32 3.36
C SER A 148 13.74 -9.71 4.02
N HIS A 149 13.58 -10.76 3.21
CA HIS A 149 13.70 -12.13 3.71
C HIS A 149 15.10 -12.47 4.22
N GLY A 150 16.11 -11.72 3.75
CA GLY A 150 17.51 -11.85 4.20
C GLY A 150 17.82 -11.08 5.47
N ALA A 151 16.92 -10.22 5.96
CA ALA A 151 17.12 -9.49 7.21
C ALA A 151 17.36 -10.48 8.36
N GLN A 152 18.36 -10.17 9.20
CA GLN A 152 18.72 -11.02 10.31
C GLN A 152 17.87 -10.69 11.55
N VAL A 153 17.24 -11.70 12.10
CA VAL A 153 16.50 -11.63 13.36
C VAL A 153 17.34 -12.28 14.45
N ARG A 154 17.59 -11.56 15.52
CA ARG A 154 18.27 -12.08 16.71
C ARG A 154 17.37 -11.88 17.92
N PRO A 155 16.75 -12.95 18.45
CA PRO A 155 15.82 -12.83 19.58
C PRO A 155 16.49 -12.29 20.85
N ASP A 156 17.73 -12.71 21.07
CA ASP A 156 18.61 -12.22 22.14
C ASP A 156 20.08 -12.35 21.72
N LEU A 157 20.98 -11.71 22.46
CA LEU A 157 22.40 -11.69 22.13
C LEU A 157 23.09 -13.06 22.25
N ASN A 158 22.49 -13.99 23.00
CA ASN A 158 23.06 -15.32 23.27
C ASN A 158 22.58 -16.39 22.28
N ARG A 159 21.66 -16.05 21.40
CA ARG A 159 21.15 -16.95 20.37
C ARG A 159 21.69 -16.60 18.97
N PRO A 160 21.90 -17.62 18.13
CA PRO A 160 22.29 -17.37 16.75
C PRO A 160 21.22 -16.57 16.02
N ALA A 161 21.66 -15.68 15.15
CA ALA A 161 20.74 -14.97 14.24
C ALA A 161 20.23 -15.94 13.16
N PHE A 162 19.00 -15.72 12.73
CA PHE A 162 18.39 -16.43 11.60
C PHE A 162 17.70 -15.42 10.67
N SER A 163 17.45 -15.81 9.41
CA SER A 163 16.82 -14.90 8.47
C SER A 163 15.33 -14.70 8.77
N ALA A 164 14.82 -13.50 8.48
CA ALA A 164 13.39 -13.22 8.57
C ALA A 164 12.55 -14.17 7.68
N GLY A 165 13.09 -14.57 6.52
CA GLY A 165 12.48 -15.56 5.65
C GLY A 165 12.33 -16.92 6.34
N GLN A 166 13.35 -17.37 7.05
CA GLN A 166 13.29 -18.60 7.86
C GLN A 166 12.23 -18.48 8.96
N ALA A 167 12.24 -17.39 9.74
CA ALA A 167 11.26 -17.17 10.80
C ALA A 167 9.81 -17.22 10.27
N ILE A 168 9.56 -16.57 9.13
CA ILE A 168 8.24 -16.56 8.50
C ILE A 168 7.83 -17.97 8.05
N ASN A 169 8.74 -18.72 7.44
CA ASN A 169 8.46 -20.06 6.95
C ASN A 169 8.22 -21.05 8.10
N ASP A 170 9.03 -20.97 9.16
CA ASP A 170 8.90 -21.81 10.35
C ASP A 170 7.57 -21.53 11.07
N ALA A 171 7.21 -20.25 11.24
CA ALA A 171 5.93 -19.85 11.83
C ALA A 171 4.73 -20.36 11.00
N ARG A 172 4.78 -20.19 9.66
CA ARG A 172 3.75 -20.71 8.77
C ARG A 172 3.65 -22.22 8.81
N GLY A 173 4.78 -22.91 8.80
CA GLY A 173 4.84 -24.38 8.92
C GLY A 173 4.23 -24.87 10.23
N HIS A 174 4.54 -24.20 11.33
CA HIS A 174 3.98 -24.52 12.65
C HIS A 174 2.45 -24.34 12.69
N VAL A 175 1.95 -23.19 12.24
CA VAL A 175 0.50 -22.93 12.18
C VAL A 175 -0.21 -23.92 11.27
N SER A 176 0.34 -24.20 10.08
CA SER A 176 -0.23 -25.19 9.15
C SER A 176 -0.25 -26.59 9.77
N GLY A 177 0.78 -26.97 10.50
CA GLY A 177 0.84 -28.24 11.22
C GLY A 177 -0.20 -28.35 12.34
N LEU A 178 -0.43 -27.25 13.07
CA LEU A 178 -1.49 -27.19 14.10
C LEU A 178 -2.89 -27.30 13.47
N LEU A 179 -3.14 -26.56 12.38
CA LEU A 179 -4.40 -26.61 11.64
C LEU A 179 -4.67 -28.02 11.09
N ALA A 180 -3.67 -28.66 10.48
CA ALA A 180 -3.82 -30.01 9.98
C ALA A 180 -4.19 -31.01 11.09
N LYS A 181 -3.57 -30.90 12.28
CA LYS A 181 -3.92 -31.71 13.44
C LYS A 181 -5.33 -31.42 13.98
N ALA A 182 -5.76 -30.15 13.96
CA ALA A 182 -7.10 -29.75 14.35
C ALA A 182 -8.14 -30.36 13.41
N VAL A 183 -7.92 -30.27 12.09
CA VAL A 183 -8.79 -30.88 11.07
C VAL A 183 -8.87 -32.40 11.24
N GLN A 184 -7.74 -33.08 11.44
CA GLN A 184 -7.71 -34.55 11.64
C GLN A 184 -8.47 -35.02 12.89
N ARG A 185 -8.70 -34.12 13.85
CA ARG A 185 -9.40 -34.39 15.11
C ARG A 185 -10.81 -33.83 15.15
N ASP A 186 -11.32 -33.37 13.99
CA ASP A 186 -12.63 -32.71 13.86
C ASP A 186 -12.83 -31.52 14.81
N ALA A 187 -11.72 -30.95 15.34
CA ALA A 187 -11.74 -29.90 16.35
C ALA A 187 -12.24 -28.55 15.85
N LEU A 188 -12.44 -28.39 14.54
CA LEU A 188 -12.99 -27.19 13.90
C LEU A 188 -14.47 -27.35 13.51
N ASP A 189 -15.04 -28.56 13.65
CA ASP A 189 -16.39 -28.87 13.17
C ASP A 189 -17.48 -28.13 13.91
N ASP A 190 -17.27 -27.84 15.19
CA ASP A 190 -18.17 -27.04 16.00
C ASP A 190 -18.14 -25.55 15.69
N LEU A 191 -17.06 -25.08 15.03
CA LEU A 191 -16.84 -23.66 14.70
C LEU A 191 -17.19 -23.33 13.25
N LEU A 192 -17.32 -24.34 12.38
CA LEU A 192 -17.60 -24.17 10.96
C LEU A 192 -19.00 -24.60 10.60
N SER A 193 -19.71 -23.79 9.81
CA SER A 193 -20.98 -24.18 9.22
C SER A 193 -20.79 -25.32 8.20
N ALA A 194 -21.87 -26.03 7.86
CA ALA A 194 -21.82 -27.10 6.86
C ALA A 194 -21.31 -26.64 5.49
N GLU A 195 -21.59 -25.37 5.13
CA GLU A 195 -21.12 -24.78 3.87
C GLU A 195 -19.62 -24.47 3.91
N GLU A 196 -19.12 -23.96 5.05
CA GLU A 196 -17.69 -23.67 5.23
C GLU A 196 -16.85 -24.94 5.28
N ARG A 197 -17.40 -26.06 5.77
CA ARG A 197 -16.75 -27.38 5.76
C ARG A 197 -16.63 -27.98 4.35
N SER A 198 -17.50 -27.60 3.43
CA SER A 198 -17.53 -28.10 2.06
C SER A 198 -16.61 -27.36 1.09
N ARG A 199 -16.03 -26.26 1.51
CA ARG A 199 -15.06 -25.44 0.76
C ARG A 199 -13.60 -25.78 1.11
#